data_49f6c9557ba321244045214543da5a2c
#
_entry.id   49f6c9557ba321244045214543da5a2c
#
_cell.length_a   1.000
_cell.length_b   1.000
_cell.length_c   1.000
_cell.angle_alpha   90.00
_cell.angle_beta   90.00
_cell.angle_gamma   90.00
#
_symmetry.space_group_name_H-M   'P 1'
#
loop_
_entity.id
_entity.type
_entity.pdbx_description
1 polymer ?
#
loop_
_entity_poly.entity_id
_entity_poly.type
_entity_poly.pdbx_seq_one_letter_code
_entity_poly.pdbx_strand_id
1 'polypeptide(L)'
;MSIESKRLASLGVILVALHFIVSVVHGAAHLDLHIDLKTWQTVYVLVIISALPLVSGFLLWRGARSGFLLLLFSMLGSLIFGGYYHFIATGTDNVASLAWSAPFVVTAVLLALTETAGVLTAVLGLLRKQ
;
A
#
# COMPACT_ATOMS: atom_id res chain seq x y z
N MET A 1 -21.71 4.39 12.15
CA MET A 1 -20.88 5.27 11.29
C MET A 1 -21.76 6.29 10.58
N SER A 2 -21.37 7.57 10.59
CA SER A 2 -22.02 8.64 9.83
C SER A 2 -21.94 8.38 8.30
N ILE A 3 -22.76 9.09 7.50
CA ILE A 3 -22.73 8.97 6.02
C ILE A 3 -21.32 9.25 5.47
N GLU A 4 -20.64 10.27 5.98
CA GLU A 4 -19.28 10.61 5.58
C GLU A 4 -18.28 9.51 5.96
N SER A 5 -18.38 8.93 7.16
CA SER A 5 -17.53 7.80 7.57
C SER A 5 -17.75 6.57 6.69
N LYS A 6 -19.00 6.33 6.23
CA LYS A 6 -19.28 5.25 5.27
C LYS A 6 -18.64 5.49 3.92
N ARG A 7 -18.67 6.74 3.42
CA ARG A 7 -17.98 7.12 2.16
C ARG A 7 -16.48 6.91 2.25
N LEU A 8 -15.86 7.34 3.36
CA LEU A 8 -14.43 7.12 3.61
C LEU A 8 -14.09 5.63 3.72
N ALA A 9 -14.94 4.83 4.37
CA ALA A 9 -14.76 3.39 4.44
C ALA A 9 -14.82 2.74 3.05
N SER A 10 -15.80 3.13 2.22
CA SER A 10 -15.90 2.64 0.84
C SER A 10 -14.68 3.05 0.01
N LEU A 11 -14.19 4.29 0.15
CA LEU A 11 -12.95 4.74 -0.50
C LEU A 11 -11.76 3.92 -0.02
N GLY A 12 -11.65 3.64 1.29
CA GLY A 12 -10.60 2.80 1.84
C GLY A 12 -10.60 1.38 1.23
N VAL A 13 -11.78 0.77 1.07
CA VAL A 13 -11.93 -0.54 0.41
C VAL A 13 -11.44 -0.50 -1.05
N ILE A 14 -11.83 0.54 -1.80
CA ILE A 14 -11.39 0.72 -3.20
C ILE A 14 -9.88 0.88 -3.26
N LEU A 15 -9.29 1.71 -2.39
CA LEU A 15 -7.84 1.93 -2.34
C LEU A 15 -7.08 0.65 -2.00
N VAL A 16 -7.59 -0.17 -1.07
CA VAL A 16 -7.01 -1.49 -0.76
C VAL A 16 -7.04 -2.41 -1.98
N ALA A 17 -8.16 -2.46 -2.71
CA ALA A 17 -8.27 -3.28 -3.91
C ALA A 17 -7.29 -2.82 -5.00
N LEU A 18 -7.20 -1.52 -5.26
CA LEU A 18 -6.23 -0.94 -6.21
C LEU A 18 -4.78 -1.21 -5.78
N HIS A 19 -4.45 -0.95 -4.52
CA HIS A 19 -3.13 -1.23 -3.96
C HIS A 19 -2.75 -2.70 -4.13
N PHE A 20 -3.67 -3.63 -3.84
CA PHE A 20 -3.40 -5.05 -4.00
C PHE A 20 -3.12 -5.44 -5.45
N ILE A 21 -3.92 -4.95 -6.40
CA ILE A 21 -3.71 -5.22 -7.84
C ILE A 21 -2.35 -4.68 -8.28
N VAL A 22 -2.03 -3.44 -7.92
CA VAL A 22 -0.75 -2.81 -8.28
C VAL A 22 0.42 -3.55 -7.62
N SER A 23 0.28 -4.00 -6.36
CA SER A 23 1.30 -4.78 -5.65
C SER A 23 1.59 -6.11 -6.33
N VAL A 24 0.56 -6.81 -6.83
CA VAL A 24 0.74 -8.07 -7.58
C VAL A 24 1.52 -7.82 -8.88
N VAL A 25 1.17 -6.77 -9.63
CA VAL A 25 1.88 -6.41 -10.88
C VAL A 25 3.31 -5.98 -10.58
N HIS A 26 3.53 -5.21 -9.51
CA HIS A 26 4.86 -4.79 -9.08
C HIS A 26 5.73 -5.97 -8.64
N GLY A 27 5.15 -6.92 -7.88
CA GLY A 27 5.81 -8.17 -7.52
C GLY A 27 6.21 -9.00 -8.74
N ALA A 28 5.37 -9.06 -9.76
CA ALA A 28 5.71 -9.72 -11.03
C ALA A 28 6.88 -9.00 -11.73
N ALA A 29 6.93 -7.67 -11.71
CA ALA A 29 8.06 -6.91 -12.26
C ALA A 29 9.36 -7.18 -11.49
N HIS A 30 9.32 -7.35 -10.16
CA HIS A 30 10.48 -7.78 -9.37
C HIS A 30 11.01 -9.14 -9.80
N LEU A 31 10.11 -10.12 -10.03
CA LEU A 31 10.48 -11.45 -10.49
C LEU A 31 11.11 -11.42 -11.88
N ASP A 32 10.53 -10.66 -12.81
CA ASP A 32 11.03 -10.50 -14.16
C ASP A 32 12.43 -9.86 -14.21
N LEU A 33 12.67 -8.90 -13.33
CA LEU A 33 13.95 -8.21 -13.19
C LEU A 33 14.98 -8.95 -12.31
N HIS A 34 14.62 -10.12 -11.77
CA HIS A 34 15.47 -10.93 -10.87
C HIS A 34 15.98 -10.12 -9.65
N ILE A 35 15.11 -9.26 -9.10
CA ILE A 35 15.41 -8.49 -7.90
C ILE A 35 15.07 -9.34 -6.68
N ASP A 36 16.10 -9.88 -6.03
CA ASP A 36 15.95 -10.71 -4.85
C ASP A 36 15.72 -9.89 -3.58
N LEU A 37 14.66 -10.23 -2.87
CA LEU A 37 14.38 -9.68 -1.55
C LEU A 37 15.04 -10.54 -0.47
N LYS A 38 15.57 -9.90 0.56
CA LYS A 38 16.00 -10.60 1.78
C LYS A 38 14.79 -11.24 2.46
N THR A 39 14.99 -12.33 3.18
CA THR A 39 13.89 -13.04 3.87
C THR A 39 13.00 -12.12 4.70
N TRP A 40 13.58 -11.20 5.49
CA TRP A 40 12.79 -10.28 6.30
C TRP A 40 11.99 -9.28 5.45
N GLN A 41 12.51 -8.85 4.28
CA GLN A 41 11.79 -7.99 3.33
C GLN A 41 10.60 -8.75 2.74
N THR A 42 10.80 -10.01 2.36
CA THR A 42 9.71 -10.88 1.87
C THR A 42 8.61 -11.02 2.93
N VAL A 43 8.97 -11.29 4.20
CA VAL A 43 7.99 -11.35 5.29
C VAL A 43 7.27 -10.02 5.47
N TYR A 44 7.99 -8.90 5.42
CA TYR A 44 7.40 -7.56 5.51
C TYR A 44 6.39 -7.30 4.38
N VAL A 45 6.75 -7.62 3.14
CA VAL A 45 5.88 -7.49 1.97
C VAL A 45 4.61 -8.33 2.13
N LEU A 46 4.76 -9.59 2.54
CA LEU A 46 3.60 -10.49 2.69
C LEU A 46 2.67 -10.04 3.82
N VAL A 47 3.22 -9.59 4.95
CA VAL A 47 2.40 -9.24 6.13
C VAL A 47 1.91 -7.80 6.05
N ILE A 48 2.83 -6.82 5.96
CA ILE A 48 2.50 -5.40 6.11
C ILE A 48 1.91 -4.83 4.81
N ILE A 49 2.50 -5.18 3.66
CA ILE A 49 2.11 -4.60 2.37
C ILE A 49 0.93 -5.36 1.75
N SER A 50 0.82 -6.67 1.98
CA SER A 50 -0.24 -7.48 1.34
C SER A 50 -1.37 -7.87 2.30
N ALA A 51 -1.08 -8.60 3.38
CA ALA A 51 -2.13 -9.16 4.24
C ALA A 51 -2.88 -8.09 5.07
N LEU A 52 -2.15 -7.18 5.72
CA LEU A 52 -2.79 -6.17 6.59
C LEU A 52 -3.72 -5.21 5.84
N PRO A 53 -3.40 -4.69 4.64
CA PRO A 53 -4.37 -3.89 3.88
C PRO A 53 -5.64 -4.67 3.55
N LEU A 54 -5.55 -5.95 3.18
CA LEU A 54 -6.73 -6.78 2.89
C LEU A 54 -7.62 -6.96 4.14
N VAL A 55 -7.01 -7.23 5.30
CA VAL A 55 -7.74 -7.30 6.58
C VAL A 55 -8.39 -5.96 6.90
N SER A 56 -7.67 -4.85 6.68
CA SER A 56 -8.20 -3.50 6.85
C SER A 56 -9.43 -3.26 5.95
N GLY A 57 -9.31 -3.59 4.66
CA GLY A 57 -10.41 -3.47 3.70
C GLY A 57 -11.63 -4.27 4.12
N PHE A 58 -11.44 -5.50 4.60
CA PHE A 58 -12.52 -6.32 5.15
C PHE A 58 -13.19 -5.67 6.36
N LEU A 59 -12.41 -5.14 7.32
CA LEU A 59 -12.94 -4.45 8.49
C LEU A 59 -13.72 -3.18 8.10
N LEU A 60 -13.21 -2.39 7.15
CA LEU A 60 -13.91 -1.21 6.63
C LEU A 60 -15.21 -1.59 5.93
N TRP A 61 -15.20 -2.65 5.12
CA TRP A 61 -16.41 -3.18 4.50
C TRP A 61 -17.45 -3.61 5.53
N ARG A 62 -17.03 -4.19 6.66
CA ARG A 62 -17.89 -4.54 7.80
C ARG A 62 -18.31 -3.32 8.64
N GLY A 63 -17.85 -2.12 8.29
CA GLY A 63 -18.15 -0.90 9.03
C GLY A 63 -17.40 -0.76 10.36
N ALA A 64 -16.33 -1.52 10.56
CA ALA A 64 -15.56 -1.46 11.80
C ALA A 64 -14.54 -0.30 11.74
N ARG A 65 -14.57 0.57 12.77
CA ARG A 65 -13.64 1.72 12.86
C ARG A 65 -12.17 1.30 12.97
N SER A 66 -11.91 0.14 13.56
CA SER A 66 -10.57 -0.46 13.62
C SER A 66 -9.95 -0.68 12.23
N GLY A 67 -10.78 -0.78 11.18
CA GLY A 67 -10.30 -0.83 9.80
C GLY A 67 -9.51 0.41 9.40
N PHE A 68 -9.91 1.62 9.83
CA PHE A 68 -9.12 2.83 9.54
C PHE A 68 -7.78 2.84 10.25
N LEU A 69 -7.71 2.34 11.49
CA LEU A 69 -6.46 2.24 12.22
C LEU A 69 -5.50 1.26 11.52
N LEU A 70 -6.01 0.12 11.12
CA LEU A 70 -5.22 -0.88 10.42
C LEU A 70 -4.79 -0.41 9.03
N LEU A 71 -5.68 0.34 8.32
CA LEU A 71 -5.37 0.97 7.04
C LEU A 71 -4.21 1.98 7.20
N LEU A 72 -4.27 2.81 8.25
CA LEU A 72 -3.21 3.77 8.53
C LEU A 72 -1.86 3.07 8.71
N PHE A 73 -1.80 2.07 9.60
CA PHE A 73 -0.54 1.38 9.88
C PHE A 73 0.01 0.63 8.66
N SER A 74 -0.84 -0.08 7.93
CA SER A 74 -0.40 -0.86 6.79
C SER A 74 0.05 0.03 5.63
N MET A 75 -0.74 1.04 5.25
CA MET A 75 -0.40 1.94 4.14
C MET A 75 0.79 2.83 4.47
N LEU A 76 0.92 3.32 5.72
CA LEU A 76 2.09 4.08 6.14
C LEU A 76 3.35 3.19 6.17
N GLY A 77 3.24 1.96 6.68
CA GLY A 77 4.34 1.00 6.66
C GLY A 77 4.79 0.67 5.24
N SER A 78 3.83 0.46 4.32
CA SER A 78 4.11 0.21 2.91
C SER A 78 4.79 1.42 2.26
N LEU A 79 4.28 2.63 2.48
CA LEU A 79 4.81 3.88 1.94
C LEU A 79 6.24 4.14 2.41
N ILE A 80 6.54 3.91 3.69
CA ILE A 80 7.89 4.07 4.23
C ILE A 80 8.83 3.05 3.60
N PHE A 81 8.44 1.78 3.53
CA PHE A 81 9.26 0.72 2.97
C PHE A 81 9.50 0.94 1.48
N GLY A 82 8.45 1.07 0.68
CA GLY A 82 8.54 1.30 -0.76
C GLY A 82 9.22 2.64 -1.08
N GLY A 83 8.88 3.70 -0.35
CA GLY A 83 9.51 5.01 -0.48
C GLY A 83 11.02 4.96 -0.27
N TYR A 84 11.46 4.25 0.76
CA TYR A 84 12.88 4.10 1.04
C TYR A 84 13.61 3.30 -0.06
N TYR A 85 13.14 2.10 -0.38
CA TYR A 85 13.85 1.21 -1.30
C TYR A 85 13.75 1.65 -2.77
N HIS A 86 12.60 2.18 -3.19
CA HIS A 86 12.41 2.55 -4.59
C HIS A 86 12.88 3.97 -4.93
N PHE A 87 12.91 4.90 -3.97
CA PHE A 87 13.20 6.31 -4.27
C PHE A 87 14.39 6.91 -3.52
N ILE A 88 14.84 6.31 -2.40
CA ILE A 88 15.90 6.88 -1.55
C ILE A 88 17.15 6.00 -1.58
N ALA A 89 17.03 4.71 -1.26
CA ALA A 89 18.16 3.81 -1.17
C ALA A 89 18.78 3.57 -2.56
N THR A 90 20.12 3.62 -2.62
CA THR A 90 20.86 3.23 -3.82
C THR A 90 20.91 1.70 -3.90
N GLY A 91 20.52 1.12 -5.03
CA GLY A 91 20.51 -0.34 -5.19
C GLY A 91 19.76 -0.79 -6.44
N THR A 92 19.64 -2.11 -6.57
CA THR A 92 18.95 -2.77 -7.70
C THR A 92 17.44 -2.54 -7.69
N ASP A 93 16.87 -2.09 -6.58
CA ASP A 93 15.44 -1.84 -6.36
C ASP A 93 15.07 -0.36 -6.51
N ASN A 94 16.00 0.49 -6.94
CA ASN A 94 15.77 1.93 -7.09
C ASN A 94 15.26 2.25 -8.49
N VAL A 95 14.20 3.07 -8.58
CA VAL A 95 13.58 3.47 -9.87
C VAL A 95 14.56 4.19 -10.81
N ALA A 96 15.57 4.89 -10.28
CA ALA A 96 16.57 5.55 -11.12
C ALA A 96 17.49 4.54 -11.82
N SER A 97 17.85 3.44 -11.15
CA SER A 97 18.64 2.35 -11.75
C SER A 97 17.80 1.48 -12.69
N LEU A 98 16.47 1.50 -12.56
CA LEU A 98 15.50 0.73 -13.36
C LEU A 98 14.66 1.60 -14.28
N ALA A 99 15.12 2.80 -14.63
CA ALA A 99 14.35 3.76 -15.44
C ALA A 99 13.96 3.20 -16.84
N TRP A 100 14.66 2.18 -17.33
CA TRP A 100 14.35 1.47 -18.56
C TRP A 100 13.17 0.48 -18.42
N SER A 101 12.80 0.08 -17.20
CA SER A 101 11.67 -0.81 -16.93
C SER A 101 10.41 -0.03 -16.59
N ALA A 102 9.62 0.31 -17.60
CA ALA A 102 8.36 1.03 -17.41
C ALA A 102 7.38 0.31 -16.44
N PRO A 103 7.18 -1.02 -16.50
CA PRO A 103 6.28 -1.70 -15.55
C PRO A 103 6.72 -1.51 -14.10
N PHE A 104 8.01 -1.62 -13.80
CA PHE A 104 8.55 -1.42 -12.47
C PHE A 104 8.34 0.02 -11.97
N VAL A 105 8.78 1.01 -12.76
CA VAL A 105 8.71 2.42 -12.38
C VAL A 105 7.25 2.88 -12.21
N VAL A 106 6.39 2.56 -13.16
CA VAL A 106 4.98 2.95 -13.12
C VAL A 106 4.29 2.35 -11.90
N THR A 107 4.50 1.08 -11.61
CA THR A 107 3.87 0.43 -10.47
C THR A 107 4.43 0.93 -9.14
N ALA A 108 5.74 1.22 -9.02
CA ALA A 108 6.32 1.83 -7.83
C ALA A 108 5.69 3.21 -7.53
N VAL A 109 5.49 4.05 -8.56
CA VAL A 109 4.81 5.35 -8.41
C VAL A 109 3.34 5.16 -8.03
N LEU A 110 2.62 4.25 -8.68
CA LEU A 110 1.21 3.98 -8.37
C LEU A 110 1.03 3.44 -6.93
N LEU A 111 1.96 2.62 -6.44
CA LEU A 111 1.97 2.18 -5.05
C LEU A 111 2.10 3.37 -4.10
N ALA A 112 3.10 4.23 -4.30
CA ALA A 112 3.29 5.42 -3.47
C ALA A 112 2.05 6.35 -3.47
N LEU A 113 1.37 6.50 -4.60
CA LEU A 113 0.14 7.30 -4.70
C LEU A 113 -1.03 6.66 -3.96
N THR A 114 -1.27 5.36 -4.15
CA THR A 114 -2.36 4.64 -3.49
C THR A 114 -2.14 4.55 -1.98
N GLU A 115 -0.91 4.36 -1.53
CA GLU A 115 -0.51 4.33 -0.13
C GLU A 115 -0.71 5.69 0.53
N THR A 116 -0.28 6.77 -0.12
CA THR A 116 -0.52 8.14 0.35
C THR A 116 -2.01 8.43 0.48
N ALA A 117 -2.80 8.09 -0.55
CA ALA A 117 -4.26 8.25 -0.51
C ALA A 117 -4.89 7.40 0.60
N GLY A 118 -4.38 6.17 0.83
CA GLY A 118 -4.80 5.29 1.91
C GLY A 118 -4.54 5.89 3.29
N VAL A 119 -3.34 6.43 3.52
CA VAL A 119 -2.99 7.13 4.76
C VAL A 119 -3.92 8.32 5.01
N LEU A 120 -4.13 9.18 4.01
CA LEU A 120 -5.04 10.33 4.13
C LEU A 120 -6.48 9.90 4.45
N THR A 121 -6.98 8.89 3.74
CA THR A 121 -8.33 8.33 3.98
C THR A 121 -8.47 7.78 5.39
N ALA A 122 -7.44 7.07 5.87
CA ALA A 122 -7.43 6.51 7.21
C ALA A 122 -7.43 7.61 8.29
N VAL A 123 -6.59 8.63 8.15
CA VAL A 123 -6.52 9.77 9.07
C VAL A 123 -7.87 10.49 9.12
N LEU A 124 -8.45 10.81 7.96
CA LEU A 124 -9.76 11.46 7.89
C LEU A 124 -10.85 10.59 8.54
N GLY A 125 -10.82 9.27 8.31
CA GLY A 125 -11.77 8.34 8.93
C GLY A 125 -11.65 8.27 10.46
N LEU A 126 -10.44 8.36 10.99
CA LEU A 126 -10.18 8.36 12.44
C LEU A 126 -10.58 9.67 13.11
N LEU A 127 -10.40 10.81 12.42
CA LEU A 127 -10.75 12.15 12.96
C LEU A 127 -12.26 12.42 12.95
N ARG A 128 -13.05 11.71 12.13
CA ARG A 128 -14.51 11.89 12.11
C ARG A 128 -15.15 11.29 13.35
N LYS A 129 -15.96 12.13 14.02
CA LYS A 129 -16.85 11.68 15.11
C LYS A 129 -17.93 10.75 14.53
N GLN A 130 -18.30 9.75 15.30
CA GLN A 130 -19.39 8.84 14.96
C GLN A 130 -20.74 9.54 15.04
#